data_6cbc13b9fa51a503206671e83c8ea3c5
#
_entry.id   6cbc13b9fa51a503206671e83c8ea3c5
#
_cell.length_a   1.000
_cell.length_b   1.000
_cell.length_c   1.000
_cell.angle_alpha   90.00
_cell.angle_beta   90.00
_cell.angle_gamma   90.00
#
_symmetry.space_group_name_H-M   'P 1'
#
loop_
_entity.id
_entity.type
_entity.pdbx_description
1 polymer ?
#
loop_
_entity_poly.entity_id
_entity_poly.type
_entity_poly.pdbx_seq_one_letter_code
_entity_poly.pdbx_strand_id
1 'polypeptide(L)'
;MRNKKIIIGFIVAILCLLFIETFIYLIYSRTQKEDTKITFVVTGDNLDEWENMKAGAETAAIDKDVSVDFVNVPVDLGSEGEQEAVMRAISDGAQYVVVATGDYPGMVSFINEKMLYNKVFLAKNGALNATVNGVIPDDNAIGTDFSRYISFNYSCKNVLIVSSHEDVNVKTLKDSLIENLSGKGIKAEYRLMSSDPSVIKKSLYNIEILGNYDGIITLDYYAMEGAASAKLRINRDIKVFSVDNSQEAVYYLDSQGIDALAFKDDYSMGFLAVLQITDKKEYGNMASVAPLYYIADRENMYSDELEKVLFPFVK
;
A
#
# COMPACT_ATOMS: atom_id res chain seq x y z
N MET A 1 44.52 -45.59 -42.70
CA MET A 1 43.35 -45.67 -41.77
C MET A 1 43.67 -45.21 -40.34
N ARG A 2 44.88 -45.44 -39.82
CA ARG A 2 45.32 -45.11 -38.42
C ARG A 2 45.29 -43.59 -38.15
N ASN A 3 45.76 -42.74 -39.10
CA ASN A 3 45.79 -41.30 -38.95
C ASN A 3 44.37 -40.60 -38.92
N LYS A 4 43.41 -41.17 -39.67
CA LYS A 4 42.00 -40.65 -39.63
C LYS A 4 41.35 -40.87 -38.27
N LYS A 5 41.57 -42.00 -37.59
CA LYS A 5 41.04 -42.26 -36.26
C LYS A 5 41.66 -41.36 -35.19
N ILE A 6 42.94 -40.99 -35.31
CA ILE A 6 43.60 -40.05 -34.42
C ILE A 6 43.05 -38.64 -34.59
N ILE A 7 42.85 -38.21 -35.83
CA ILE A 7 42.24 -36.87 -36.12
C ILE A 7 40.81 -36.78 -35.57
N ILE A 8 39.98 -37.82 -35.77
CA ILE A 8 38.64 -37.88 -35.25
C ILE A 8 38.64 -37.84 -33.70
N GLY A 9 39.54 -38.58 -33.05
CA GLY A 9 39.67 -38.52 -31.58
C GLY A 9 40.06 -37.14 -31.06
N PHE A 10 40.95 -36.43 -31.79
CA PHE A 10 41.33 -35.04 -31.43
C PHE A 10 40.19 -34.05 -31.60
N ILE A 11 39.37 -34.16 -32.66
CA ILE A 11 38.19 -33.33 -32.88
C ILE A 11 37.16 -33.57 -31.79
N VAL A 12 36.89 -34.81 -31.41
CA VAL A 12 35.94 -35.14 -30.32
C VAL A 12 36.44 -34.57 -28.99
N ALA A 13 37.75 -34.68 -28.69
CA ALA A 13 38.31 -34.10 -27.46
C ALA A 13 38.15 -32.57 -27.41
N ILE A 14 38.37 -31.86 -28.52
CA ILE A 14 38.17 -30.41 -28.60
C ILE A 14 36.67 -30.06 -28.40
N LEU A 15 35.76 -30.80 -29.02
CA LEU A 15 34.30 -30.56 -28.83
C LEU A 15 33.87 -30.82 -27.39
N CYS A 16 34.42 -31.85 -26.72
CA CYS A 16 34.16 -32.09 -25.29
C CYS A 16 34.70 -30.94 -24.40
N LEU A 17 35.86 -30.39 -24.67
CA LEU A 17 36.43 -29.26 -23.96
C LEU A 17 35.57 -28.01 -24.13
N LEU A 18 35.16 -27.69 -25.35
CA LEU A 18 34.27 -26.57 -25.62
C LEU A 18 32.89 -26.72 -24.93
N PHE A 19 32.38 -27.95 -24.88
CA PHE A 19 31.13 -28.24 -24.17
C PHE A 19 31.28 -28.05 -22.65
N ILE A 20 32.40 -28.50 -22.09
CA ILE A 20 32.73 -28.30 -20.67
C ILE A 20 32.87 -26.80 -20.33
N GLU A 21 33.59 -26.04 -21.17
CA GLU A 21 33.77 -24.59 -20.99
C GLU A 21 32.43 -23.85 -21.08
N THR A 22 31.58 -24.16 -22.06
CA THR A 22 30.26 -23.56 -22.15
C THR A 22 29.35 -23.95 -20.98
N PHE A 23 29.44 -25.17 -20.49
CA PHE A 23 28.66 -25.61 -19.33
C PHE A 23 29.14 -24.96 -18.03
N ILE A 24 30.46 -24.83 -17.84
CA ILE A 24 31.05 -24.10 -16.71
C ILE A 24 30.64 -22.59 -16.80
N TYR A 25 30.71 -21.99 -17.99
CA TYR A 25 30.29 -20.60 -18.20
C TYR A 25 28.81 -20.40 -17.88
N LEU A 26 27.93 -21.33 -18.27
CA LEU A 26 26.51 -21.29 -17.95
C LEU A 26 26.22 -21.44 -16.44
N ILE A 27 26.96 -22.33 -15.77
CA ILE A 27 26.88 -22.47 -14.31
C ILE A 27 27.41 -21.20 -13.64
N TYR A 28 28.58 -20.71 -14.05
CA TYR A 28 29.20 -19.51 -13.50
C TYR A 28 28.36 -18.25 -13.73
N SER A 29 27.74 -18.09 -14.89
CA SER A 29 26.85 -16.99 -15.18
C SER A 29 25.54 -17.05 -14.37
N ARG A 30 25.04 -18.25 -14.03
CA ARG A 30 23.92 -18.42 -13.10
C ARG A 30 24.28 -18.14 -11.64
N THR A 31 25.51 -18.50 -11.22
CA THR A 31 25.97 -18.23 -9.83
C THR A 31 26.47 -16.81 -9.62
N GLN A 32 26.68 -16.02 -10.68
CA GLN A 32 27.08 -14.59 -10.62
C GLN A 32 25.90 -13.64 -10.80
N LYS A 33 24.65 -14.14 -10.94
CA LYS A 33 23.50 -13.28 -10.80
C LYS A 33 23.42 -12.95 -9.31
N GLU A 34 23.99 -11.80 -8.90
CA GLU A 34 23.70 -11.25 -7.57
C GLU A 34 22.18 -11.19 -7.46
N ASP A 35 21.62 -12.02 -6.56
CA ASP A 35 20.18 -12.01 -6.32
C ASP A 35 19.82 -10.61 -5.89
N THR A 36 19.01 -9.94 -6.70
CA THR A 36 18.56 -8.59 -6.37
C THR A 36 17.85 -8.62 -5.03
N LYS A 37 18.44 -7.97 -4.02
CA LYS A 37 17.88 -7.89 -2.67
C LYS A 37 17.10 -6.60 -2.52
N ILE A 38 15.82 -6.70 -2.19
CA ILE A 38 14.91 -5.60 -1.90
C ILE A 38 14.54 -5.66 -0.42
N THR A 39 14.75 -4.58 0.33
CA THR A 39 14.34 -4.51 1.73
C THR A 39 13.20 -3.52 1.88
N PHE A 40 12.09 -3.98 2.46
CA PHE A 40 10.97 -3.14 2.86
C PHE A 40 11.23 -2.63 4.28
N VAL A 41 11.28 -1.33 4.44
CA VAL A 41 11.32 -0.64 5.74
C VAL A 41 9.92 -0.10 6.01
N VAL A 42 9.28 -0.63 7.03
CA VAL A 42 7.89 -0.31 7.39
C VAL A 42 7.84 0.14 8.83
N THR A 43 6.92 1.06 9.16
CA THR A 43 6.77 1.61 10.50
C THR A 43 5.47 1.13 11.11
N GLY A 44 5.53 0.55 12.30
CA GLY A 44 4.36 0.02 13.01
C GLY A 44 4.73 -0.65 14.34
N ASP A 45 3.72 -1.06 15.10
CA ASP A 45 3.92 -1.75 16.36
C ASP A 45 4.45 -3.19 16.14
N ASN A 46 4.07 -3.80 15.03
CA ASN A 46 4.53 -5.12 14.62
C ASN A 46 4.45 -5.30 13.08
N LEU A 47 4.92 -6.45 12.57
CA LEU A 47 4.87 -6.78 11.14
C LEU A 47 3.50 -7.29 10.67
N ASP A 48 2.59 -7.63 11.57
CA ASP A 48 1.28 -8.21 11.20
C ASP A 48 0.43 -7.19 10.42
N GLU A 49 0.59 -5.90 10.73
CA GLU A 49 -0.05 -4.80 9.99
C GLU A 49 0.35 -4.73 8.51
N TRP A 50 1.49 -5.35 8.16
CA TRP A 50 2.08 -5.34 6.83
C TRP A 50 1.97 -6.68 6.10
N GLU A 51 1.22 -7.65 6.66
CA GLU A 51 1.18 -9.03 6.14
C GLU A 51 0.66 -9.08 4.69
N ASN A 52 -0.36 -8.29 4.34
CA ASN A 52 -0.87 -8.23 2.98
C ASN A 52 0.16 -7.64 2.00
N MET A 53 0.83 -6.54 2.36
CA MET A 53 1.90 -5.95 1.55
C MET A 53 3.05 -6.93 1.38
N LYS A 54 3.43 -7.63 2.45
CA LYS A 54 4.48 -8.65 2.43
C LYS A 54 4.12 -9.80 1.49
N ALA A 55 2.90 -10.34 1.58
CA ALA A 55 2.45 -11.41 0.71
C ALA A 55 2.48 -11.02 -0.78
N GLY A 56 2.09 -9.78 -1.11
CA GLY A 56 2.18 -9.25 -2.46
C GLY A 56 3.64 -9.13 -2.95
N ALA A 57 4.50 -8.58 -2.11
CA ALA A 57 5.93 -8.44 -2.42
C ALA A 57 6.62 -9.80 -2.61
N GLU A 58 6.37 -10.77 -1.73
CA GLU A 58 6.90 -12.13 -1.84
C GLU A 58 6.41 -12.85 -3.10
N THR A 59 5.14 -12.66 -3.48
CA THR A 59 4.60 -13.24 -4.72
C THR A 59 5.33 -12.68 -5.94
N ALA A 60 5.50 -11.37 -6.03
CA ALA A 60 6.24 -10.75 -7.14
C ALA A 60 7.73 -11.12 -7.12
N ALA A 61 8.32 -11.28 -5.93
CA ALA A 61 9.72 -11.68 -5.77
C ALA A 61 9.99 -13.07 -6.34
N ILE A 62 9.08 -14.03 -6.11
CA ILE A 62 9.16 -15.37 -6.71
C ILE A 62 9.12 -15.28 -8.23
N ASP A 63 8.20 -14.50 -8.80
CA ASP A 63 8.03 -14.35 -10.25
C ASP A 63 9.23 -13.66 -10.91
N LYS A 64 9.92 -12.78 -10.19
CA LYS A 64 11.04 -11.98 -10.71
C LYS A 64 12.43 -12.54 -10.32
N ASP A 65 12.49 -13.63 -9.55
CA ASP A 65 13.72 -14.25 -9.08
C ASP A 65 14.61 -13.23 -8.32
N VAL A 66 13.99 -12.58 -7.31
CA VAL A 66 14.64 -11.61 -6.41
C VAL A 66 14.35 -12.00 -4.95
N SER A 67 15.15 -11.48 -4.01
CA SER A 67 14.90 -11.67 -2.58
C SER A 67 14.25 -10.43 -1.96
N VAL A 68 13.31 -10.65 -1.04
CA VAL A 68 12.58 -9.61 -0.32
C VAL A 68 12.70 -9.84 1.18
N ASP A 69 13.11 -8.79 1.91
CA ASP A 69 13.15 -8.76 3.37
C ASP A 69 12.27 -7.63 3.91
N PHE A 70 11.70 -7.80 5.11
CA PHE A 70 10.94 -6.77 5.82
C PHE A 70 11.61 -6.40 7.14
N VAL A 71 11.77 -5.10 7.37
CA VAL A 71 12.31 -4.51 8.60
C VAL A 71 11.26 -3.60 9.20
N ASN A 72 10.80 -3.93 10.41
CA ASN A 72 9.89 -3.09 11.17
C ASN A 72 10.65 -2.04 11.97
N VAL A 73 10.23 -0.79 11.85
CA VAL A 73 10.70 0.34 12.66
C VAL A 73 9.62 0.68 13.68
N PRO A 74 9.88 0.58 14.99
CA PRO A 74 8.94 1.00 16.02
C PRO A 74 8.50 2.47 15.84
N VAL A 75 7.22 2.75 16.05
CA VAL A 75 6.63 4.08 15.85
C VAL A 75 7.32 5.17 16.68
N ASP A 76 7.78 4.84 17.87
CA ASP A 76 8.46 5.76 18.81
C ASP A 76 9.85 6.24 18.33
N LEU A 77 10.47 5.53 17.37
CA LEU A 77 11.72 5.94 16.75
C LEU A 77 11.55 7.03 15.69
N GLY A 78 10.33 7.22 15.18
CA GLY A 78 9.98 8.26 14.23
C GLY A 78 10.82 8.29 12.96
N SER A 79 10.89 9.46 12.32
CA SER A 79 11.59 9.68 11.05
C SER A 79 13.09 9.35 11.10
N GLU A 80 13.77 9.60 12.22
CA GLU A 80 15.19 9.28 12.38
C GLU A 80 15.40 7.76 12.36
N GLY A 81 14.55 6.99 13.05
CA GLY A 81 14.62 5.53 13.04
C GLY A 81 14.36 4.93 11.65
N GLU A 82 13.44 5.50 10.88
CA GLU A 82 13.21 5.11 9.48
C GLU A 82 14.44 5.35 8.60
N GLN A 83 15.06 6.54 8.71
CA GLN A 83 16.27 6.90 7.96
C GLN A 83 17.46 6.00 8.31
N GLU A 84 17.66 5.70 9.60
CA GLU A 84 18.69 4.76 10.05
C GLU A 84 18.45 3.35 9.53
N ALA A 85 17.19 2.87 9.53
CA ALA A 85 16.84 1.56 9.00
C ALA A 85 17.11 1.46 7.49
N VAL A 86 16.82 2.51 6.72
CA VAL A 86 17.15 2.61 5.29
C VAL A 86 18.66 2.48 5.07
N MET A 87 19.47 3.25 5.82
CA MET A 87 20.93 3.20 5.68
C MET A 87 21.50 1.85 6.09
N ARG A 88 20.94 1.24 7.14
CA ARG A 88 21.32 -0.11 7.58
C ARG A 88 20.99 -1.14 6.52
N ALA A 89 19.77 -1.13 5.95
CA ALA A 89 19.37 -2.04 4.89
C ALA A 89 20.34 -1.97 3.68
N ILE A 90 20.74 -0.76 3.27
CA ILE A 90 21.73 -0.56 2.19
C ILE A 90 23.10 -1.11 2.60
N SER A 91 23.54 -0.88 3.84
CA SER A 91 24.83 -1.40 4.37
C SER A 91 24.83 -2.93 4.43
N ASP A 92 23.68 -3.56 4.71
CA ASP A 92 23.47 -4.99 4.80
C ASP A 92 23.25 -5.65 3.41
N GLY A 93 23.52 -4.89 2.34
CA GLY A 93 23.54 -5.38 0.97
C GLY A 93 22.23 -5.27 0.21
N ALA A 94 21.22 -4.54 0.72
CA ALA A 94 20.04 -4.25 -0.08
C ALA A 94 20.42 -3.37 -1.28
N GLN A 95 20.06 -3.82 -2.48
CA GLN A 95 20.26 -3.05 -3.71
C GLN A 95 19.18 -2.00 -3.85
N TYR A 96 18.00 -2.29 -3.34
CA TYR A 96 16.85 -1.38 -3.29
C TYR A 96 16.16 -1.43 -1.93
N VAL A 97 15.61 -0.31 -1.51
CA VAL A 97 14.81 -0.19 -0.29
C VAL A 97 13.47 0.42 -0.63
N VAL A 98 12.40 -0.22 -0.19
CA VAL A 98 11.02 0.32 -0.27
C VAL A 98 10.65 0.80 1.13
N VAL A 99 10.23 2.05 1.26
CA VAL A 99 9.91 2.66 2.56
C VAL A 99 8.44 3.05 2.63
N ALA A 100 7.74 2.50 3.61
CA ALA A 100 6.43 2.99 4.02
C ALA A 100 6.61 3.94 5.21
N THR A 101 6.87 5.21 4.91
CA THR A 101 7.22 6.22 5.92
C THR A 101 6.01 6.86 6.57
N GLY A 102 6.11 7.19 7.86
CA GLY A 102 5.18 8.07 8.56
C GLY A 102 5.43 9.56 8.29
N ASP A 103 6.65 9.93 7.86
CA ASP A 103 7.07 11.31 7.55
C ASP A 103 7.51 11.44 6.08
N TYR A 104 6.53 11.55 5.18
CA TYR A 104 6.82 11.69 3.75
C TYR A 104 7.73 12.88 3.41
N PRO A 105 7.51 14.12 3.89
CA PRO A 105 8.38 15.25 3.58
C PRO A 105 9.81 15.05 4.08
N GLY A 106 9.98 14.52 5.29
CA GLY A 106 11.29 14.23 5.89
C GLY A 106 12.04 13.16 5.11
N MET A 107 11.35 12.08 4.70
CA MET A 107 11.96 11.01 3.92
C MET A 107 12.36 11.49 2.50
N VAL A 108 11.54 12.30 1.83
CA VAL A 108 11.90 12.91 0.54
C VAL A 108 13.14 13.79 0.67
N SER A 109 13.22 14.60 1.72
CA SER A 109 14.40 15.45 2.00
C SER A 109 15.66 14.60 2.23
N PHE A 110 15.54 13.52 3.00
CA PHE A 110 16.62 12.58 3.25
C PHE A 110 17.11 11.88 1.96
N ILE A 111 16.17 11.38 1.13
CA ILE A 111 16.50 10.74 -0.16
C ILE A 111 17.26 11.71 -1.06
N ASN A 112 16.83 12.97 -1.10
CA ASN A 112 17.49 14.03 -1.90
C ASN A 112 18.89 14.36 -1.36
N GLU A 113 19.03 14.55 -0.06
CA GLU A 113 20.31 14.87 0.60
C GLU A 113 21.35 13.76 0.38
N LYS A 114 20.93 12.50 0.52
CA LYS A 114 21.80 11.32 0.35
C LYS A 114 21.92 10.84 -1.09
N MET A 115 21.24 11.48 -2.05
CA MET A 115 21.22 11.10 -3.49
C MET A 115 20.76 9.65 -3.73
N LEU A 116 19.70 9.23 -3.04
CA LEU A 116 19.23 7.83 -3.03
C LEU A 116 18.07 7.56 -4.02
N TYR A 117 17.78 8.45 -4.96
CA TYR A 117 16.59 8.38 -5.85
C TYR A 117 16.47 7.10 -6.67
N ASN A 118 17.60 6.40 -6.95
CA ASN A 118 17.62 5.17 -7.72
C ASN A 118 17.66 3.91 -6.84
N LYS A 119 17.69 4.08 -5.50
CA LYS A 119 17.80 3.00 -4.53
C LYS A 119 16.62 2.94 -3.58
N VAL A 120 16.03 4.07 -3.26
CA VAL A 120 14.93 4.17 -2.31
C VAL A 120 13.65 4.50 -3.04
N PHE A 121 12.62 3.70 -2.79
CA PHE A 121 11.27 3.81 -3.32
C PHE A 121 10.31 4.03 -2.17
N LEU A 122 9.28 4.84 -2.37
CA LEU A 122 8.26 5.07 -1.34
C LEU A 122 7.04 4.18 -1.57
N ALA A 123 6.40 3.78 -0.49
CA ALA A 123 5.15 3.04 -0.55
C ALA A 123 4.14 3.63 0.44
N LYS A 124 2.85 3.48 0.14
CA LYS A 124 1.69 3.83 0.97
C LYS A 124 1.49 5.33 1.15
N ASN A 125 2.45 6.06 1.72
CA ASN A 125 2.36 7.50 1.96
C ASN A 125 3.19 8.28 0.95
N GLY A 126 2.59 9.31 0.34
CA GLY A 126 3.28 10.15 -0.62
C GLY A 126 2.34 10.93 -1.53
N ALA A 127 2.93 11.66 -2.47
CA ALA A 127 2.20 12.34 -3.53
C ALA A 127 2.48 11.67 -4.88
N LEU A 128 1.44 11.35 -5.63
CA LEU A 128 1.58 10.92 -7.02
C LEU A 128 2.32 11.98 -7.85
N ASN A 129 3.12 11.51 -8.81
CA ASN A 129 3.95 12.38 -9.66
C ASN A 129 5.05 13.15 -8.91
N ALA A 130 5.47 12.66 -7.74
CA ALA A 130 6.63 13.18 -7.02
C ALA A 130 7.95 12.86 -7.73
N THR A 131 9.03 13.50 -7.28
CA THR A 131 10.38 13.25 -7.80
C THR A 131 11.01 11.94 -7.31
N VAL A 132 10.37 11.28 -6.35
CA VAL A 132 10.82 10.00 -5.78
C VAL A 132 9.94 8.88 -6.31
N ASN A 133 10.56 7.80 -6.76
CA ASN A 133 9.87 6.61 -7.24
C ASN A 133 9.08 5.94 -6.10
N GLY A 134 7.94 5.35 -6.43
CA GLY A 134 7.17 4.66 -5.40
C GLY A 134 5.83 4.11 -5.86
N VAL A 135 5.19 3.37 -4.98
CA VAL A 135 3.81 2.87 -5.14
C VAL A 135 2.92 3.62 -4.15
N ILE A 136 2.21 4.61 -4.67
CA ILE A 136 1.46 5.60 -3.90
C ILE A 136 -0.01 5.54 -4.29
N PRO A 137 -0.95 5.40 -3.33
CA PRO A 137 -2.38 5.44 -3.62
C PRO A 137 -2.79 6.73 -4.34
N ASP A 138 -3.70 6.60 -5.31
CA ASP A 138 -4.35 7.77 -5.92
C ASP A 138 -5.53 8.23 -5.05
N ASP A 139 -5.21 8.92 -3.96
CA ASP A 139 -6.21 9.43 -3.02
C ASP A 139 -7.19 10.42 -3.65
N ASN A 140 -6.80 11.09 -4.75
CA ASN A 140 -7.72 11.93 -5.50
C ASN A 140 -8.74 11.10 -6.29
N ALA A 141 -8.30 10.03 -6.95
CA ALA A 141 -9.20 9.10 -7.65
C ALA A 141 -10.12 8.37 -6.65
N ILE A 142 -9.56 7.89 -5.52
CA ILE A 142 -10.33 7.26 -4.45
C ILE A 142 -11.43 8.21 -3.95
N GLY A 143 -11.09 9.46 -3.62
CA GLY A 143 -12.05 10.45 -3.15
C GLY A 143 -13.14 10.76 -4.18
N THR A 144 -12.77 10.85 -5.47
CA THR A 144 -13.70 11.08 -6.58
C THR A 144 -14.68 9.91 -6.75
N ASP A 145 -14.17 8.69 -6.80
CA ASP A 145 -15.00 7.49 -7.03
C ASP A 145 -15.85 7.17 -5.81
N PHE A 146 -15.32 7.33 -4.61
CA PHE A 146 -16.08 7.11 -3.38
C PHE A 146 -17.19 8.15 -3.19
N SER A 147 -16.93 9.42 -3.51
CA SER A 147 -17.95 10.47 -3.53
C SER A 147 -19.08 10.15 -4.53
N ARG A 148 -18.71 9.62 -5.71
CA ARG A 148 -19.67 9.17 -6.72
C ARG A 148 -20.51 8.02 -6.18
N TYR A 149 -19.87 7.02 -5.58
CA TYR A 149 -20.53 5.86 -5.00
C TYR A 149 -21.52 6.26 -3.89
N ILE A 150 -21.09 7.09 -2.94
CA ILE A 150 -21.93 7.58 -1.85
C ILE A 150 -23.13 8.35 -2.41
N SER A 151 -22.91 9.28 -3.32
CA SER A 151 -23.99 10.12 -3.87
C SER A 151 -25.02 9.35 -4.70
N PHE A 152 -24.62 8.20 -5.29
CA PHE A 152 -25.51 7.39 -6.10
C PHE A 152 -26.31 6.39 -5.26
N ASN A 153 -25.70 5.80 -4.24
CA ASN A 153 -26.29 4.71 -3.47
C ASN A 153 -26.95 5.17 -2.16
N TYR A 154 -26.61 6.38 -1.67
CA TYR A 154 -27.08 6.87 -0.36
C TYR A 154 -27.65 8.28 -0.46
N SER A 155 -28.76 8.54 0.29
CA SER A 155 -29.46 9.82 0.28
C SER A 155 -28.92 10.77 1.36
N CYS A 156 -27.61 11.03 1.40
CA CYS A 156 -27.01 11.97 2.32
C CYS A 156 -27.08 13.40 1.80
N LYS A 157 -27.31 14.38 2.71
CA LYS A 157 -27.29 15.81 2.42
C LYS A 157 -26.16 16.55 3.12
N ASN A 158 -25.84 16.13 4.34
CA ASN A 158 -24.79 16.72 5.17
C ASN A 158 -23.90 15.62 5.71
N VAL A 159 -22.62 15.66 5.37
CA VAL A 159 -21.64 14.65 5.74
C VAL A 159 -20.54 15.26 6.58
N LEU A 160 -20.19 14.60 7.67
CA LEU A 160 -19.02 14.91 8.49
C LEU A 160 -17.84 14.01 8.09
N ILE A 161 -16.77 14.62 7.60
CA ILE A 161 -15.50 13.91 7.31
C ILE A 161 -14.63 13.99 8.56
N VAL A 162 -14.08 12.86 9.00
CA VAL A 162 -13.31 12.73 10.23
C VAL A 162 -12.01 12.02 9.98
N SER A 163 -10.92 12.53 10.55
CA SER A 163 -9.65 11.80 10.67
C SER A 163 -9.03 12.01 12.05
N SER A 164 -8.10 11.14 12.43
CA SER A 164 -7.33 11.23 13.67
C SER A 164 -6.00 11.97 13.51
N HIS A 165 -5.53 12.11 12.26
CA HIS A 165 -4.32 12.83 11.87
C HIS A 165 -4.52 13.49 10.51
N GLU A 166 -3.57 14.32 10.10
CA GLU A 166 -3.57 14.98 8.80
C GLU A 166 -2.17 14.93 8.18
N ASP A 167 -1.97 13.99 7.27
CA ASP A 167 -0.79 13.88 6.42
C ASP A 167 -1.12 14.28 4.96
N VAL A 168 -0.19 14.07 4.04
CA VAL A 168 -0.37 14.41 2.63
C VAL A 168 -1.49 13.60 1.97
N ASN A 169 -1.65 12.34 2.35
CA ASN A 169 -2.65 11.44 1.80
C ASN A 169 -4.05 11.78 2.32
N VAL A 170 -4.18 11.93 3.63
CA VAL A 170 -5.45 12.37 4.29
C VAL A 170 -5.90 13.71 3.73
N LYS A 171 -4.96 14.66 3.55
CA LYS A 171 -5.28 15.96 2.97
C LYS A 171 -5.79 15.85 1.53
N THR A 172 -5.11 15.10 0.68
CA THR A 172 -5.50 14.91 -0.72
C THR A 172 -6.86 14.24 -0.82
N LEU A 173 -7.08 13.17 -0.06
CA LEU A 173 -8.34 12.43 0.00
C LEU A 173 -9.50 13.33 0.49
N LYS A 174 -9.29 14.04 1.60
CA LYS A 174 -10.25 14.99 2.17
C LYS A 174 -10.66 16.06 1.16
N ASP A 175 -9.69 16.71 0.52
CA ASP A 175 -9.94 17.79 -0.42
C ASP A 175 -10.72 17.27 -1.63
N SER A 176 -10.37 16.09 -2.17
CA SER A 176 -11.11 15.42 -3.24
C SER A 176 -12.56 15.07 -2.83
N LEU A 177 -12.76 14.53 -1.63
CA LEU A 177 -14.09 14.19 -1.12
C LEU A 177 -14.96 15.45 -0.99
N ILE A 178 -14.44 16.53 -0.39
CA ILE A 178 -15.17 17.78 -0.20
C ILE A 178 -15.60 18.38 -1.54
N GLU A 179 -14.66 18.46 -2.51
CA GLU A 179 -14.93 18.99 -3.84
C GLU A 179 -16.01 18.17 -4.57
N ASN A 180 -15.84 16.87 -4.63
CA ASN A 180 -16.73 15.99 -5.39
C ASN A 180 -18.12 15.84 -4.76
N LEU A 181 -18.23 15.78 -3.42
CA LEU A 181 -19.53 15.77 -2.72
C LEU A 181 -20.26 17.09 -2.89
N SER A 182 -19.56 18.23 -2.78
CA SER A 182 -20.13 19.56 -3.00
C SER A 182 -20.65 19.73 -4.42
N GLY A 183 -19.94 19.22 -5.43
CA GLY A 183 -20.37 19.19 -6.83
C GLY A 183 -21.66 18.37 -7.05
N LYS A 184 -22.04 17.51 -6.10
CA LYS A 184 -23.27 16.70 -6.11
C LYS A 184 -24.37 17.25 -5.19
N GLY A 185 -24.14 18.43 -4.58
CA GLY A 185 -25.10 19.07 -3.67
C GLY A 185 -25.09 18.47 -2.26
N ILE A 186 -24.09 17.70 -1.89
CA ILE A 186 -23.90 17.17 -0.55
C ILE A 186 -22.93 18.08 0.20
N LYS A 187 -23.38 18.67 1.32
CA LYS A 187 -22.53 19.50 2.15
C LYS A 187 -21.57 18.61 2.95
N ALA A 188 -20.26 18.84 2.81
CA ALA A 188 -19.24 18.12 3.54
C ALA A 188 -18.45 19.07 4.45
N GLU A 189 -18.30 18.70 5.71
CA GLU A 189 -17.48 19.40 6.71
C GLU A 189 -16.41 18.46 7.24
N TYR A 190 -15.19 18.97 7.45
CA TYR A 190 -14.07 18.18 7.98
C TYR A 190 -13.77 18.54 9.43
N ARG A 191 -13.43 17.51 10.21
CA ARG A 191 -12.92 17.65 11.58
C ARG A 191 -11.77 16.70 11.85
N LEU A 192 -10.65 17.26 12.27
CA LEU A 192 -9.58 16.53 12.91
C LEU A 192 -9.99 16.19 14.34
N MET A 193 -9.91 14.92 14.72
CA MET A 193 -10.28 14.42 16.04
C MET A 193 -9.07 13.79 16.76
N SER A 194 -9.31 13.16 17.90
CA SER A 194 -8.28 12.43 18.66
C SER A 194 -7.85 11.15 17.92
N SER A 195 -6.65 10.67 18.19
CA SER A 195 -6.21 9.31 17.80
C SER A 195 -6.73 8.22 18.76
N ASP A 196 -7.54 8.56 19.76
CA ASP A 196 -8.22 7.60 20.64
C ASP A 196 -9.65 7.35 20.14
N PRO A 197 -9.97 6.14 19.64
CA PRO A 197 -11.30 5.80 19.13
C PRO A 197 -12.40 6.01 20.16
N SER A 198 -12.10 5.85 21.45
CA SER A 198 -13.07 6.01 22.54
C SER A 198 -13.49 7.48 22.69
N VAL A 199 -12.57 8.41 22.45
CA VAL A 199 -12.82 9.85 22.44
C VAL A 199 -13.64 10.23 21.22
N ILE A 200 -13.32 9.70 20.04
CA ILE A 200 -14.09 9.90 18.82
C ILE A 200 -15.52 9.42 19.00
N LYS A 201 -15.68 8.18 19.45
CA LYS A 201 -16.97 7.58 19.73
C LYS A 201 -17.82 8.44 20.69
N LYS A 202 -17.22 8.90 21.79
CA LYS A 202 -17.89 9.75 22.78
C LYS A 202 -18.30 11.12 22.17
N SER A 203 -17.44 11.69 21.33
CA SER A 203 -17.72 12.95 20.63
C SER A 203 -18.87 12.78 19.64
N LEU A 204 -18.94 11.68 18.92
CA LEU A 204 -20.00 11.38 17.97
C LEU A 204 -21.36 11.03 18.65
N TYR A 205 -21.37 10.69 19.93
CA TYR A 205 -22.63 10.60 20.70
C TYR A 205 -23.23 11.97 21.04
N ASN A 206 -22.48 13.05 20.95
CA ASN A 206 -23.01 14.37 21.24
C ASN A 206 -23.97 14.77 20.11
N ILE A 207 -25.25 14.89 20.47
CA ILE A 207 -26.37 15.28 19.56
C ILE A 207 -26.09 16.60 18.86
N GLU A 208 -25.38 17.54 19.50
CA GLU A 208 -25.01 18.83 18.90
C GLU A 208 -24.04 18.66 17.73
N ILE A 209 -23.17 17.65 17.79
CA ILE A 209 -22.23 17.34 16.70
C ILE A 209 -22.94 16.58 15.57
N LEU A 210 -23.76 15.58 15.91
CA LEU A 210 -24.44 14.74 14.93
C LEU A 210 -25.78 15.29 14.46
N GLY A 211 -26.37 16.27 15.19
CA GLY A 211 -27.72 16.78 14.88
C GLY A 211 -27.89 17.28 13.45
N ASN A 212 -26.81 17.71 12.82
CA ASN A 212 -26.79 18.31 11.48
C ASN A 212 -26.31 17.37 10.38
N TYR A 213 -25.81 16.15 10.71
CA TYR A 213 -25.24 15.22 9.74
C TYR A 213 -26.11 13.97 9.61
N ASP A 214 -26.21 13.48 8.39
CA ASP A 214 -26.85 12.21 8.03
C ASP A 214 -25.82 11.16 7.54
N GLY A 215 -24.56 11.57 7.37
CA GLY A 215 -23.44 10.70 7.05
C GLY A 215 -22.15 11.11 7.75
N ILE A 216 -21.29 10.13 7.99
CA ILE A 216 -19.91 10.29 8.48
C ILE A 216 -18.98 9.59 7.49
N ILE A 217 -17.89 10.24 7.09
CA ILE A 217 -16.81 9.61 6.32
C ILE A 217 -15.53 9.62 7.17
N THR A 218 -14.91 8.47 7.37
CA THR A 218 -13.67 8.33 8.12
C THR A 218 -12.50 8.06 7.18
N LEU A 219 -11.32 8.65 7.46
CA LEU A 219 -10.17 8.62 6.56
C LEU A 219 -9.00 7.81 7.11
N ASP A 220 -9.12 7.25 8.30
CA ASP A 220 -8.11 6.42 8.94
C ASP A 220 -8.75 5.45 9.94
N TYR A 221 -7.93 4.48 10.39
CA TYR A 221 -8.31 3.39 11.29
C TYR A 221 -8.98 3.89 12.58
N TYR A 222 -8.37 4.84 13.31
CA TYR A 222 -8.90 5.30 14.61
C TYR A 222 -10.23 6.03 14.45
N ALA A 223 -10.36 6.84 13.40
CA ALA A 223 -11.61 7.50 13.06
C ALA A 223 -12.70 6.48 12.70
N MET A 224 -12.34 5.47 11.92
CA MET A 224 -13.23 4.38 11.51
C MET A 224 -13.73 3.60 12.72
N GLU A 225 -12.84 3.12 13.58
CA GLU A 225 -13.22 2.34 14.76
C GLU A 225 -14.14 3.12 15.69
N GLY A 226 -13.83 4.40 15.94
CA GLY A 226 -14.66 5.28 16.76
C GLY A 226 -16.05 5.51 16.17
N ALA A 227 -16.15 5.77 14.87
CA ALA A 227 -17.42 6.03 14.20
C ALA A 227 -18.28 4.76 14.04
N ALA A 228 -17.69 3.65 13.62
CA ALA A 228 -18.39 2.37 13.49
C ALA A 228 -18.93 1.88 14.86
N SER A 229 -18.10 1.95 15.90
CA SER A 229 -18.51 1.64 17.26
C SER A 229 -19.60 2.56 17.79
N ALA A 230 -19.61 3.85 17.38
CA ALA A 230 -20.67 4.78 17.74
C ALA A 230 -21.98 4.39 17.05
N LYS A 231 -21.96 4.17 15.73
CA LYS A 231 -23.14 3.81 14.93
C LYS A 231 -23.87 2.59 15.49
N LEU A 232 -23.18 1.52 15.86
CA LEU A 232 -23.77 0.31 16.39
C LEU A 232 -24.57 0.52 17.73
N ARG A 233 -24.40 1.66 18.37
CA ARG A 233 -25.06 2.02 19.65
C ARG A 233 -26.00 3.22 19.55
N ILE A 234 -25.92 4.01 18.47
CA ILE A 234 -26.77 5.15 18.25
C ILE A 234 -28.10 4.65 17.68
N ASN A 235 -29.21 5.00 18.34
CA ASN A 235 -30.55 4.72 17.82
C ASN A 235 -31.00 5.80 16.81
N ARG A 236 -30.23 5.95 15.73
CA ARG A 236 -30.49 6.90 14.65
C ARG A 236 -29.95 6.32 13.34
N ASP A 237 -30.65 6.53 12.24
CA ASP A 237 -30.17 6.18 10.89
C ASP A 237 -29.12 7.19 10.42
N ILE A 238 -27.87 6.93 10.78
CA ILE A 238 -26.70 7.65 10.29
C ILE A 238 -25.86 6.70 9.45
N LYS A 239 -25.44 7.16 8.29
CA LYS A 239 -24.57 6.38 7.42
C LYS A 239 -23.10 6.59 7.82
N VAL A 240 -22.32 5.52 7.85
CA VAL A 240 -20.88 5.57 8.10
C VAL A 240 -20.16 4.98 6.90
N PHE A 241 -19.26 5.75 6.34
CA PHE A 241 -18.42 5.40 5.21
C PHE A 241 -16.97 5.47 5.66
N SER A 242 -16.11 4.60 5.14
CA SER A 242 -14.69 4.58 5.53
C SER A 242 -13.77 4.44 4.33
N VAL A 243 -12.60 5.06 4.42
CA VAL A 243 -11.45 4.74 3.57
C VAL A 243 -10.40 4.10 4.48
N ASP A 244 -10.20 2.79 4.34
CA ASP A 244 -9.35 1.99 5.23
C ASP A 244 -8.87 0.72 4.51
N ASN A 245 -7.89 0.02 5.08
CA ASN A 245 -7.36 -1.26 4.57
C ASN A 245 -7.26 -2.35 5.65
N SER A 246 -7.82 -2.11 6.84
CA SER A 246 -7.78 -3.05 7.95
C SER A 246 -8.85 -4.15 7.85
N GLN A 247 -8.57 -5.29 8.48
CA GLN A 247 -9.56 -6.35 8.63
C GLN A 247 -10.72 -5.94 9.54
N GLU A 248 -10.47 -5.03 10.48
CA GLU A 248 -11.49 -4.43 11.33
C GLU A 248 -12.51 -3.63 10.51
N ALA A 249 -12.07 -2.90 9.48
CA ALA A 249 -12.97 -2.19 8.57
C ALA A 249 -13.89 -3.17 7.82
N VAL A 250 -13.34 -4.31 7.36
CA VAL A 250 -14.12 -5.38 6.73
C VAL A 250 -15.12 -6.00 7.72
N TYR A 251 -14.70 -6.25 8.96
CA TYR A 251 -15.61 -6.71 10.02
C TYR A 251 -16.74 -5.72 10.30
N TYR A 252 -16.44 -4.41 10.37
CA TYR A 252 -17.47 -3.40 10.56
C TYR A 252 -18.39 -3.23 9.35
N LEU A 253 -17.90 -3.49 8.14
CA LEU A 253 -18.75 -3.53 6.94
C LEU A 253 -19.77 -4.68 7.03
N ASP A 254 -19.31 -5.87 7.38
CA ASP A 254 -20.17 -7.05 7.53
C ASP A 254 -21.19 -6.88 8.67
N SER A 255 -20.75 -6.35 9.82
CA SER A 255 -21.58 -6.12 11.01
C SER A 255 -22.44 -4.84 10.95
N GLN A 256 -22.45 -4.11 9.82
CA GLN A 256 -23.21 -2.86 9.60
C GLN A 256 -22.76 -1.65 10.45
N GLY A 257 -21.59 -1.71 11.03
CA GLY A 257 -20.90 -0.55 11.62
C GLY A 257 -20.46 0.46 10.55
N ILE A 258 -20.22 -0.02 9.34
CA ILE A 258 -19.91 0.76 8.14
C ILE A 258 -20.92 0.41 7.05
N ASP A 259 -21.38 1.39 6.26
CA ASP A 259 -22.30 1.18 5.13
C ASP A 259 -21.56 0.96 3.81
N ALA A 260 -20.41 1.64 3.61
CA ALA A 260 -19.51 1.40 2.49
C ALA A 260 -18.05 1.66 2.88
N LEU A 261 -17.15 0.94 2.24
CA LEU A 261 -15.71 0.94 2.45
C LEU A 261 -14.99 1.14 1.12
N ALA A 262 -14.15 2.18 1.02
CA ALA A 262 -13.11 2.25 0.00
C ALA A 262 -11.86 1.57 0.56
N PHE A 263 -11.57 0.36 0.09
CA PHE A 263 -10.50 -0.49 0.56
C PHE A 263 -9.26 -0.31 -0.31
N LYS A 264 -8.14 0.10 0.28
CA LYS A 264 -6.85 0.20 -0.38
C LYS A 264 -6.16 -1.16 -0.37
N ASP A 265 -5.74 -1.64 -1.53
CA ASP A 265 -5.15 -2.98 -1.67
C ASP A 265 -3.65 -2.98 -1.37
N ASP A 266 -3.29 -3.30 -0.14
CA ASP A 266 -1.89 -3.39 0.29
C ASP A 266 -1.16 -4.57 -0.37
N TYR A 267 -1.85 -5.65 -0.77
CA TYR A 267 -1.24 -6.74 -1.54
C TYR A 267 -0.74 -6.24 -2.90
N SER A 268 -1.61 -5.54 -3.65
CA SER A 268 -1.21 -4.94 -4.93
C SER A 268 -0.08 -3.93 -4.76
N MET A 269 -0.05 -3.21 -3.64
CA MET A 269 1.01 -2.25 -3.32
C MET A 269 2.37 -2.94 -3.19
N GLY A 270 2.46 -4.01 -2.40
CA GLY A 270 3.69 -4.79 -2.25
C GLY A 270 4.14 -5.44 -3.56
N PHE A 271 3.20 -6.00 -4.31
CA PHE A 271 3.44 -6.62 -5.61
C PHE A 271 4.00 -5.60 -6.62
N LEU A 272 3.37 -4.45 -6.76
CA LEU A 272 3.79 -3.38 -7.67
C LEU A 272 5.13 -2.75 -7.27
N ALA A 273 5.44 -2.68 -5.97
CA ALA A 273 6.72 -2.14 -5.51
C ALA A 273 7.89 -2.99 -6.02
N VAL A 274 7.77 -4.31 -6.00
CA VAL A 274 8.77 -5.21 -6.59
C VAL A 274 8.82 -5.08 -8.11
N LEU A 275 7.66 -5.00 -8.79
CA LEU A 275 7.61 -4.81 -10.24
C LEU A 275 8.22 -3.49 -10.69
N GLN A 276 7.99 -2.39 -9.99
CA GLN A 276 8.56 -1.09 -10.31
C GLN A 276 10.09 -1.12 -10.30
N ILE A 277 10.67 -1.93 -9.43
CA ILE A 277 12.12 -2.12 -9.32
C ILE A 277 12.65 -3.06 -10.42
N THR A 278 11.95 -4.17 -10.67
CA THR A 278 12.45 -5.29 -11.49
C THR A 278 12.03 -5.22 -12.95
N ASP A 279 10.87 -4.66 -13.26
CA ASP A 279 10.33 -4.54 -14.62
C ASP A 279 10.49 -3.13 -15.18
N LYS A 280 11.74 -2.77 -15.48
CA LYS A 280 12.09 -1.44 -16.02
C LYS A 280 11.48 -1.16 -17.40
N LYS A 281 11.04 -2.20 -18.13
CA LYS A 281 10.43 -2.03 -19.44
C LYS A 281 9.03 -1.42 -19.32
N GLU A 282 8.27 -1.87 -18.32
CA GLU A 282 6.89 -1.42 -18.08
C GLU A 282 6.85 -0.20 -17.15
N TYR A 283 7.59 -0.26 -16.03
CA TYR A 283 7.50 0.72 -14.95
C TYR A 283 8.68 1.69 -14.84
N GLY A 284 9.79 1.44 -15.52
CA GLY A 284 11.05 2.19 -15.33
C GLY A 284 11.03 3.68 -15.69
N ASN A 285 9.99 4.14 -16.41
CA ASN A 285 9.76 5.55 -16.72
C ASN A 285 8.68 6.20 -15.85
N MET A 286 8.08 5.47 -14.92
CA MET A 286 7.04 5.96 -14.03
C MET A 286 7.66 6.37 -12.70
N ALA A 287 7.52 7.63 -12.31
CA ALA A 287 7.97 8.09 -11.00
C ALA A 287 7.14 7.44 -9.88
N SER A 288 5.84 7.30 -10.07
CA SER A 288 4.95 6.60 -9.14
C SER A 288 3.93 5.74 -9.87
N VAL A 289 3.53 4.65 -9.20
CA VAL A 289 2.49 3.72 -9.64
C VAL A 289 1.41 3.72 -8.57
N ALA A 290 0.13 3.75 -8.98
CA ALA A 290 -0.97 3.64 -8.04
C ALA A 290 -1.35 2.16 -7.84
N PRO A 291 -1.45 1.67 -6.59
CA PRO A 291 -2.00 0.36 -6.31
C PRO A 291 -3.51 0.34 -6.57
N LEU A 292 -4.07 -0.87 -6.63
CA LEU A 292 -5.51 -1.04 -6.76
C LEU A 292 -6.24 -0.58 -5.49
N TYR A 293 -7.50 -0.19 -5.65
CA TYR A 293 -8.45 0.04 -4.57
C TYR A 293 -9.82 -0.44 -5.01
N TYR A 294 -10.67 -0.76 -4.05
CA TYR A 294 -11.99 -1.30 -4.29
C TYR A 294 -13.02 -0.56 -3.45
N ILE A 295 -14.25 -0.45 -3.95
CA ILE A 295 -15.36 0.09 -3.16
C ILE A 295 -16.34 -1.05 -2.89
N ALA A 296 -16.51 -1.34 -1.60
CA ALA A 296 -17.35 -2.40 -1.10
C ALA A 296 -18.48 -1.85 -0.24
N ASP A 297 -19.62 -2.50 -0.32
CA ASP A 297 -20.70 -2.45 0.64
C ASP A 297 -21.15 -3.88 0.99
N ARG A 298 -22.18 -4.00 1.82
CA ARG A 298 -22.66 -5.31 2.24
C ARG A 298 -23.25 -6.16 1.10
N GLU A 299 -23.72 -5.53 0.03
CA GLU A 299 -24.35 -6.25 -1.09
C GLU A 299 -23.30 -6.89 -2.01
N ASN A 300 -22.13 -6.24 -2.15
CA ASN A 300 -21.10 -6.66 -3.08
C ASN A 300 -19.84 -7.27 -2.43
N MET A 301 -19.64 -7.13 -1.10
CA MET A 301 -18.40 -7.58 -0.42
C MET A 301 -18.08 -9.09 -0.57
N TYR A 302 -19.08 -9.91 -0.84
CA TYR A 302 -18.96 -11.34 -1.11
C TYR A 302 -18.96 -11.71 -2.59
N SER A 303 -18.80 -10.74 -3.49
CA SER A 303 -18.60 -11.04 -4.91
C SER A 303 -17.24 -11.73 -5.14
N ASP A 304 -17.13 -12.54 -6.21
CA ASP A 304 -15.91 -13.32 -6.53
C ASP A 304 -14.63 -12.48 -6.60
N GLU A 305 -14.76 -11.19 -6.92
CA GLU A 305 -13.65 -10.24 -7.01
C GLU A 305 -13.28 -9.69 -5.64
N LEU A 306 -14.25 -9.16 -4.88
CA LEU A 306 -14.02 -8.49 -3.61
C LEU A 306 -13.74 -9.46 -2.48
N GLU A 307 -14.35 -10.66 -2.49
CA GLU A 307 -14.11 -11.67 -1.47
C GLU A 307 -12.62 -12.02 -1.34
N LYS A 308 -11.91 -12.15 -2.46
CA LYS A 308 -10.47 -12.48 -2.47
C LYS A 308 -9.59 -11.38 -1.91
N VAL A 309 -10.03 -10.12 -2.02
CA VAL A 309 -9.27 -8.96 -1.55
C VAL A 309 -9.59 -8.65 -0.09
N LEU A 310 -10.88 -8.71 0.27
CA LEU A 310 -11.34 -8.39 1.62
C LEU A 310 -11.07 -9.52 2.62
N PHE A 311 -11.03 -10.79 2.14
CA PHE A 311 -10.84 -11.98 2.98
C PHE A 311 -9.68 -12.86 2.49
N PRO A 312 -8.46 -12.33 2.38
CA PRO A 312 -7.34 -13.03 1.74
C PRO A 312 -6.91 -14.33 2.45
N PHE A 313 -7.28 -14.51 3.72
CA PHE A 313 -6.90 -15.67 4.55
C PHE A 313 -8.03 -16.67 4.80
N VAL A 314 -9.22 -16.44 4.26
CA VAL A 314 -10.34 -17.40 4.35
C VAL A 314 -10.25 -18.34 3.14
N LYS A 315 -9.75 -19.56 3.39
CA LYS A 315 -9.77 -20.69 2.43
C LYS A 315 -10.77 -21.73 2.85
#